data_fd0847d7d2941d5aaf54477481132efc
#
_entry.id   fd0847d7d2941d5aaf54477481132efc
#
_cell.length_a   1.000
_cell.length_b   1.000
_cell.length_c   1.000
_cell.angle_alpha   90.00
_cell.angle_beta   90.00
_cell.angle_gamma   90.00
#
_symmetry.space_group_name_H-M   'P 1'
#
loop_
_entity.id
_entity.type
_entity.pdbx_description
1 polymer ?
#
loop_
_entity_poly.entity_id
_entity_poly.type
_entity_poly.pdbx_seq_one_letter_code
_entity_poly.pdbx_strand_id
1 'polypeptide(L)'
;DDLIECYKNNKKLMPFVHLPIQSGSNKILKLMNRKHNVEDYLEIYNKIKNINSEIEFSSDFIIGYPGETDKDFNETLELLNKIKFINSFSFIFSPRPGTKAANLDIINSEVTKERLNIVQRKLFKNQIDLNKSMENNKIEVLVENKINNQNKLFGRNKYLTSVIFDGNSSSIGKLVDVKINNSNQNTLFGEVQKKSKAAWIEKHSTQKFKIWTKILIF
;
A
#
# COMPACT_ATOMS: atom_id res chain seq x y z
N ASP A 1 18.17 1.09 -10.73
CA ASP A 1 18.77 -0.19 -10.34
C ASP A 1 19.16 -0.22 -8.85
N ASP A 2 19.66 0.88 -8.26
CA ASP A 2 20.13 0.93 -6.86
C ASP A 2 19.04 0.59 -5.84
N LEU A 3 17.79 1.04 -6.07
CA LEU A 3 16.67 0.70 -5.20
C LEU A 3 16.34 -0.79 -5.23
N ILE A 4 16.39 -1.40 -6.40
CA ILE A 4 16.13 -2.83 -6.60
C ILE A 4 17.18 -3.65 -5.83
N GLU A 5 18.44 -3.25 -5.92
CA GLU A 5 19.53 -3.85 -5.14
C GLU A 5 19.35 -3.68 -3.62
N CYS A 6 18.80 -2.53 -3.18
CA CYS A 6 18.45 -2.34 -1.76
C CYS A 6 17.43 -3.38 -1.27
N TYR A 7 16.39 -3.67 -2.04
CA TYR A 7 15.39 -4.69 -1.67
C TYR A 7 15.98 -6.10 -1.69
N LYS A 8 16.93 -6.38 -2.57
CA LYS A 8 17.64 -7.67 -2.63
C LYS A 8 18.55 -7.88 -1.43
N ASN A 9 19.29 -6.85 -1.03
CA ASN A 9 20.41 -6.97 -0.09
C ASN A 9 20.05 -6.56 1.34
N ASN A 10 18.92 -5.87 1.56
CA ASN A 10 18.54 -5.35 2.86
C ASN A 10 17.25 -5.94 3.39
N LYS A 11 17.37 -6.95 4.24
CA LYS A 11 16.22 -7.61 4.91
C LYS A 11 15.49 -6.73 5.92
N LYS A 12 15.98 -5.51 6.21
CA LYS A 12 15.33 -4.56 7.11
C LYS A 12 14.28 -3.72 6.41
N LEU A 13 14.30 -3.68 5.08
CA LEU A 13 13.27 -2.98 4.32
C LEU A 13 11.94 -3.71 4.43
N MET A 14 10.88 -2.92 4.59
CA MET A 14 9.51 -3.45 4.53
C MET A 14 9.24 -4.01 3.13
N PRO A 15 8.52 -5.14 3.03
CA PRO A 15 8.09 -5.65 1.74
C PRO A 15 6.90 -4.84 1.20
N PHE A 16 7.08 -3.53 1.06
CA PHE A 16 6.07 -2.59 0.63
C PHE A 16 6.71 -1.42 -0.11
N VAL A 17 6.28 -1.20 -1.35
CA VAL A 17 6.79 -0.14 -2.23
C VAL A 17 5.65 0.81 -2.59
N HIS A 18 5.83 2.10 -2.33
CA HIS A 18 4.95 3.12 -2.88
C HIS A 18 5.59 3.68 -4.16
N LEU A 19 4.98 3.34 -5.30
CA LEU A 19 5.45 3.74 -6.63
C LEU A 19 4.28 4.36 -7.41
N PRO A 20 4.14 5.71 -7.41
CA PRO A 20 3.03 6.39 -8.05
C PRO A 20 3.13 6.32 -9.58
N ILE A 21 2.16 5.67 -10.24
CA ILE A 21 2.07 5.65 -11.69
C ILE A 21 1.22 6.78 -12.26
N GLN A 22 0.19 7.19 -11.56
CA GLN A 22 -0.78 8.25 -11.88
C GLN A 22 -1.85 7.85 -12.91
N SER A 23 -1.56 7.10 -13.96
CA SER A 23 -2.50 6.63 -14.99
C SER A 23 -1.97 5.36 -15.63
N GLY A 24 -2.87 4.51 -16.11
CA GLY A 24 -2.54 3.33 -16.93
C GLY A 24 -2.45 3.65 -18.42
N SER A 25 -2.67 4.90 -18.85
CA SER A 25 -2.57 5.30 -20.26
C SER A 25 -1.29 6.06 -20.53
N ASN A 26 -0.48 5.56 -21.47
CA ASN A 26 0.75 6.23 -21.90
C ASN A 26 0.48 7.64 -22.49
N LYS A 27 -0.67 7.83 -23.15
CA LYS A 27 -1.09 9.15 -23.64
C LYS A 27 -1.29 10.12 -22.46
N ILE A 28 -1.98 9.68 -21.41
CA ILE A 28 -2.24 10.53 -20.23
C ILE A 28 -0.95 10.78 -19.45
N LEU A 29 -0.10 9.77 -19.27
CA LEU A 29 1.22 9.94 -18.65
C LEU A 29 2.05 11.00 -19.37
N LYS A 30 2.06 10.99 -20.71
CA LYS A 30 2.75 12.00 -21.52
C LYS A 30 2.15 13.38 -21.34
N LEU A 31 0.82 13.52 -21.28
CA LEU A 31 0.14 14.79 -21.02
C LEU A 31 0.44 15.33 -19.61
N MET A 32 0.59 14.44 -18.63
CA MET A 32 1.03 14.77 -17.26
C MET A 32 2.55 15.08 -17.18
N ASN A 33 3.27 15.03 -18.31
CA ASN A 33 4.73 15.21 -18.37
C ASN A 33 5.52 14.19 -17.53
N ARG A 34 5.00 12.95 -17.42
CA ARG A 34 5.72 11.86 -16.75
C ARG A 34 6.84 11.36 -17.66
N LYS A 35 7.96 10.94 -17.02
CA LYS A 35 9.18 10.50 -17.72
C LYS A 35 9.21 8.98 -17.95
N HIS A 36 8.17 8.28 -17.56
CA HIS A 36 7.99 6.83 -17.71
C HIS A 36 6.69 6.52 -18.47
N ASN A 37 6.62 5.35 -19.04
CA ASN A 37 5.42 4.75 -19.61
C ASN A 37 4.96 3.55 -18.75
N VAL A 38 3.86 2.92 -19.13
CA VAL A 38 3.30 1.76 -18.40
C VAL A 38 4.21 0.55 -18.49
N GLU A 39 4.88 0.36 -19.61
CA GLU A 39 5.81 -0.75 -19.85
C GLU A 39 7.04 -0.64 -18.92
N ASP A 40 7.63 0.54 -18.80
CA ASP A 40 8.73 0.82 -17.87
C ASP A 40 8.32 0.51 -16.42
N TYR A 41 7.10 0.92 -16.06
CA TYR A 41 6.55 0.65 -14.73
C TYR A 41 6.39 -0.84 -14.46
N LEU A 42 5.83 -1.58 -15.42
CA LEU A 42 5.64 -3.04 -15.32
C LEU A 42 7.00 -3.77 -15.26
N GLU A 43 8.01 -3.28 -15.96
CA GLU A 43 9.35 -3.85 -15.89
C GLU A 43 9.93 -3.72 -14.46
N ILE A 44 9.83 -2.52 -13.86
CA ILE A 44 10.28 -2.29 -12.47
C ILE A 44 9.47 -3.16 -11.49
N TYR A 45 8.15 -3.21 -11.65
CA TYR A 45 7.28 -4.05 -10.84
C TYR A 45 7.72 -5.52 -10.88
N ASN A 46 7.93 -6.07 -12.07
CA ASN A 46 8.34 -7.46 -12.27
C ASN A 46 9.73 -7.73 -11.67
N LYS A 47 10.70 -6.82 -11.88
CA LYS A 47 12.04 -6.93 -11.28
C LYS A 47 11.96 -7.02 -9.74
N ILE A 48 11.16 -6.17 -9.11
CA ILE A 48 11.00 -6.15 -7.65
C ILE A 48 10.27 -7.41 -7.16
N LYS A 49 9.19 -7.83 -7.83
CA LYS A 49 8.44 -9.07 -7.48
C LYS A 49 9.31 -10.32 -7.64
N ASN A 50 10.22 -10.36 -8.59
CA ASN A 50 11.16 -11.48 -8.78
C ASN A 50 12.19 -11.58 -7.64
N ILE A 51 12.54 -10.47 -7.00
CA ILE A 51 13.43 -10.48 -5.82
C ILE A 51 12.70 -11.06 -4.59
N ASN A 52 11.48 -10.60 -4.37
CA ASN A 52 10.64 -11.08 -3.28
C ASN A 52 9.16 -10.92 -3.66
N SER A 53 8.49 -12.05 -3.87
CA SER A 53 7.06 -12.11 -4.24
C SER A 53 6.13 -11.52 -3.16
N GLU A 54 6.59 -11.42 -1.90
CA GLU A 54 5.84 -10.81 -0.80
C GLU A 54 5.80 -9.28 -0.86
N ILE A 55 6.63 -8.63 -1.70
CA ILE A 55 6.61 -7.17 -1.81
C ILE A 55 5.29 -6.74 -2.44
N GLU A 56 4.53 -5.93 -1.71
CA GLU A 56 3.28 -5.34 -2.19
C GLU A 56 3.50 -3.89 -2.63
N PHE A 57 2.64 -3.45 -3.55
CA PHE A 57 2.75 -2.13 -4.17
C PHE A 57 1.57 -1.25 -3.81
N SER A 58 1.86 0.02 -3.54
CA SER A 58 0.87 1.09 -3.54
C SER A 58 1.17 2.11 -4.63
N SER A 59 0.14 2.82 -5.05
CA SER A 59 0.25 3.83 -6.09
C SER A 59 -0.76 4.94 -5.87
N ASP A 60 -0.56 6.06 -6.55
CA ASP A 60 -1.54 7.11 -6.68
C ASP A 60 -2.11 7.12 -8.10
N PHE A 61 -3.40 7.46 -8.23
CA PHE A 61 -4.11 7.57 -9.50
C PHE A 61 -4.82 8.91 -9.61
N ILE A 62 -4.66 9.58 -10.75
CA ILE A 62 -5.39 10.80 -11.09
C ILE A 62 -6.40 10.45 -12.17
N ILE A 63 -7.67 10.62 -11.86
CA ILE A 63 -8.79 10.29 -12.72
C ILE A 63 -9.40 11.57 -13.31
N GLY A 64 -9.81 11.53 -14.57
CA GLY A 64 -10.41 12.68 -15.23
C GLY A 64 -9.40 13.77 -15.59
N TYR A 65 -8.15 13.40 -15.86
CA TYR A 65 -7.17 14.33 -16.40
C TYR A 65 -7.66 14.86 -17.76
N PRO A 66 -7.50 16.17 -18.09
CA PRO A 66 -7.93 16.73 -19.35
C PRO A 66 -7.46 15.92 -20.55
N GLY A 67 -8.42 15.53 -21.42
CA GLY A 67 -8.15 14.69 -22.59
C GLY A 67 -8.17 13.17 -22.33
N GLU A 68 -8.49 12.72 -21.11
CA GLU A 68 -8.72 11.29 -20.80
C GLU A 68 -10.01 10.79 -21.47
N THR A 69 -9.87 9.85 -22.40
CA THR A 69 -10.98 9.17 -23.07
C THR A 69 -11.40 7.91 -22.31
N ASP A 70 -12.52 7.27 -22.72
CA ASP A 70 -12.92 5.96 -22.17
C ASP A 70 -11.85 4.88 -22.43
N LYS A 71 -11.17 4.95 -23.57
CA LYS A 71 -10.04 4.05 -23.86
C LYS A 71 -8.91 4.25 -22.83
N ASP A 72 -8.51 5.49 -22.57
CA ASP A 72 -7.45 5.81 -21.60
C ASP A 72 -7.82 5.35 -20.19
N PHE A 73 -9.09 5.52 -19.81
CA PHE A 73 -9.61 5.04 -18.54
C PHE A 73 -9.60 3.49 -18.46
N ASN A 74 -10.00 2.81 -19.52
CA ASN A 74 -9.96 1.34 -19.58
C ASN A 74 -8.53 0.81 -19.47
N GLU A 75 -7.54 1.45 -20.10
CA GLU A 75 -6.12 1.11 -19.93
C GLU A 75 -5.69 1.19 -18.45
N THR A 76 -6.21 2.20 -17.71
CA THR A 76 -5.98 2.29 -16.24
C THR A 76 -6.64 1.13 -15.51
N LEU A 77 -7.85 0.73 -15.87
CA LEU A 77 -8.51 -0.44 -15.26
C LEU A 77 -7.79 -1.76 -15.57
N GLU A 78 -7.23 -1.90 -16.76
CA GLU A 78 -6.41 -3.07 -17.14
C GLU A 78 -5.14 -3.15 -16.28
N LEU A 79 -4.47 -2.03 -16.05
CA LEU A 79 -3.33 -1.99 -15.15
C LEU A 79 -3.69 -2.40 -13.73
N LEU A 80 -4.83 -1.92 -13.20
CA LEU A 80 -5.36 -2.31 -11.89
C LEU A 80 -5.76 -3.80 -11.82
N ASN A 81 -6.01 -4.45 -12.95
CA ASN A 81 -6.21 -5.90 -13.03
C ASN A 81 -4.88 -6.66 -12.98
N LYS A 82 -3.85 -6.14 -13.64
CA LYS A 82 -2.52 -6.76 -13.67
C LYS A 82 -1.81 -6.66 -12.33
N ILE A 83 -1.92 -5.50 -11.66
CA ILE A 83 -1.27 -5.23 -10.38
C ILE A 83 -2.33 -5.04 -9.30
N LYS A 84 -2.28 -5.90 -8.29
CA LYS A 84 -3.15 -5.79 -7.11
C LYS A 84 -2.59 -4.76 -6.13
N PHE A 85 -2.75 -3.49 -6.46
CA PHE A 85 -2.31 -2.41 -5.59
C PHE A 85 -3.05 -2.42 -4.26
N ILE A 86 -2.32 -2.13 -3.17
CA ILE A 86 -2.84 -1.99 -1.81
C ILE A 86 -2.51 -0.59 -1.28
N ASN A 87 -3.20 -0.14 -0.23
CA ASN A 87 -2.94 1.17 0.40
C ASN A 87 -2.75 2.31 -0.63
N SER A 88 -3.54 2.28 -1.70
CA SER A 88 -3.41 3.19 -2.84
C SER A 88 -4.49 4.26 -2.79
N PHE A 89 -4.16 5.40 -3.37
CA PHE A 89 -5.06 6.55 -3.40
C PHE A 89 -5.46 6.87 -4.83
N SER A 90 -6.66 7.41 -4.98
CA SER A 90 -7.15 7.90 -6.26
C SER A 90 -7.87 9.23 -6.06
N PHE A 91 -7.61 10.16 -6.96
CA PHE A 91 -8.07 11.54 -6.88
C PHE A 91 -8.66 11.96 -8.21
N ILE A 92 -9.67 12.82 -8.17
CA ILE A 92 -10.10 13.57 -9.36
C ILE A 92 -9.02 14.60 -9.68
N PHE A 93 -8.72 14.76 -10.96
CA PHE A 93 -7.85 15.85 -11.41
C PHE A 93 -8.34 17.18 -10.88
N SER A 94 -7.42 17.98 -10.33
CA SER A 94 -7.69 19.33 -9.87
C SER A 94 -6.71 20.29 -10.56
N PRO A 95 -7.20 21.29 -11.31
CA PRO A 95 -6.35 22.26 -11.97
C PRO A 95 -5.48 23.02 -10.96
N ARG A 96 -4.19 23.13 -11.26
CA ARG A 96 -3.25 23.91 -10.44
C ARG A 96 -2.78 25.15 -11.19
N PRO A 97 -2.87 26.35 -10.63
CA PRO A 97 -2.39 27.58 -11.26
C PRO A 97 -0.94 27.42 -11.76
N GLY A 98 -0.68 27.97 -12.95
CA GLY A 98 0.66 27.93 -13.56
C GLY A 98 0.99 26.64 -14.31
N THR A 99 0.13 25.61 -14.31
CA THR A 99 0.32 24.42 -15.12
C THR A 99 -0.40 24.52 -16.47
N LYS A 100 0.14 23.85 -17.51
CA LYS A 100 -0.53 23.77 -18.81
C LYS A 100 -1.92 23.16 -18.71
N ALA A 101 -2.09 22.18 -17.84
CA ALA A 101 -3.35 21.48 -17.65
C ALA A 101 -4.45 22.35 -17.02
N ALA A 102 -4.10 23.44 -16.34
CA ALA A 102 -5.07 24.37 -15.76
C ALA A 102 -5.94 25.09 -16.80
N ASN A 103 -5.45 25.20 -18.03
CA ASN A 103 -6.11 25.89 -19.13
C ASN A 103 -6.82 24.93 -20.11
N LEU A 104 -6.88 23.63 -19.79
CA LEU A 104 -7.53 22.64 -20.62
C LEU A 104 -8.97 22.40 -20.18
N ASP A 105 -9.82 21.95 -21.10
CA ASP A 105 -11.21 21.61 -20.82
C ASP A 105 -11.29 20.43 -19.84
N ILE A 106 -12.02 20.65 -18.75
CA ILE A 106 -12.23 19.65 -17.71
C ILE A 106 -13.30 18.67 -18.18
N ILE A 107 -13.08 17.39 -17.93
CA ILE A 107 -14.08 16.34 -18.20
C ILE A 107 -15.30 16.54 -17.29
N ASN A 108 -16.47 16.19 -17.82
CA ASN A 108 -17.73 16.26 -17.06
C ASN A 108 -17.57 15.63 -15.67
N SER A 109 -18.03 16.35 -14.65
CA SER A 109 -17.83 15.96 -13.25
C SER A 109 -18.53 14.65 -12.87
N GLU A 110 -19.66 14.33 -13.50
CA GLU A 110 -20.40 13.09 -13.23
C GLU A 110 -19.63 11.89 -13.79
N VAL A 111 -19.15 11.98 -15.03
CA VAL A 111 -18.28 10.95 -15.65
C VAL A 111 -17.03 10.72 -14.80
N THR A 112 -16.40 11.80 -14.36
CA THR A 112 -15.18 11.70 -13.56
C THR A 112 -15.43 11.06 -12.19
N LYS A 113 -16.55 11.40 -11.53
CA LYS A 113 -16.96 10.79 -10.27
C LYS A 113 -17.26 9.30 -10.43
N GLU A 114 -17.94 8.93 -11.50
CA GLU A 114 -18.24 7.52 -11.80
C GLU A 114 -16.96 6.73 -12.01
N ARG A 115 -16.02 7.24 -12.84
CA ARG A 115 -14.70 6.62 -13.05
C ARG A 115 -13.94 6.49 -11.73
N LEU A 116 -13.90 7.52 -10.89
CA LEU A 116 -13.26 7.47 -9.58
C LEU A 116 -13.87 6.36 -8.70
N ASN A 117 -15.20 6.26 -8.64
CA ASN A 117 -15.88 5.23 -7.87
C ASN A 117 -15.53 3.80 -8.35
N ILE A 118 -15.38 3.61 -9.66
CA ILE A 118 -14.96 2.30 -10.22
C ILE A 118 -13.54 1.96 -9.76
N VAL A 119 -12.61 2.90 -9.88
CA VAL A 119 -11.21 2.72 -9.44
C VAL A 119 -11.13 2.44 -7.94
N GLN A 120 -11.84 3.25 -7.12
CA GLN A 120 -11.84 3.07 -5.66
C GLN A 120 -12.38 1.70 -5.25
N ARG A 121 -13.49 1.27 -5.82
CA ARG A 121 -14.05 -0.07 -5.54
C ARG A 121 -13.05 -1.18 -5.85
N LYS A 122 -12.28 -1.03 -6.91
CA LYS A 122 -11.25 -2.03 -7.29
C LYS A 122 -10.07 -2.01 -6.33
N LEU A 123 -9.56 -0.85 -5.97
CA LEU A 123 -8.49 -0.70 -4.99
C LEU A 123 -8.92 -1.22 -3.60
N PHE A 124 -10.14 -0.89 -3.16
CA PHE A 124 -10.70 -1.38 -1.90
C PHE A 124 -10.86 -2.89 -1.87
N LYS A 125 -11.31 -3.47 -3.00
CA LYS A 125 -11.40 -4.93 -3.12
C LYS A 125 -10.03 -5.58 -2.93
N ASN A 126 -8.98 -5.08 -3.56
CA ASN A 126 -7.64 -5.62 -3.40
C ASN A 126 -7.17 -5.53 -1.93
N GLN A 127 -7.46 -4.41 -1.25
CA GLN A 127 -7.11 -4.25 0.17
C GLN A 127 -7.87 -5.23 1.06
N ILE A 128 -9.18 -5.40 0.81
CA ILE A 128 -10.01 -6.37 1.56
C ILE A 128 -9.51 -7.79 1.34
N ASP A 129 -9.19 -8.17 0.10
CA ASP A 129 -8.70 -9.51 -0.23
C ASP A 129 -7.36 -9.80 0.47
N LEU A 130 -6.44 -8.83 0.50
CA LEU A 130 -5.18 -8.95 1.24
C LEU A 130 -5.44 -9.07 2.75
N ASN A 131 -6.28 -8.22 3.32
CA ASN A 131 -6.58 -8.26 4.75
C ASN A 131 -7.21 -9.60 5.16
N LYS A 132 -8.16 -10.10 4.38
CA LYS A 132 -8.77 -11.41 4.58
C LYS A 132 -7.77 -12.56 4.52
N SER A 133 -6.77 -12.48 3.63
CA SER A 133 -5.72 -13.50 3.56
C SER A 133 -4.85 -13.59 4.81
N MET A 134 -4.87 -12.56 5.65
CA MET A 134 -4.16 -12.53 6.92
C MET A 134 -4.99 -13.08 8.09
N GLU A 135 -6.30 -13.28 7.93
CA GLU A 135 -7.15 -13.86 8.98
C GLU A 135 -6.70 -15.27 9.32
N ASN A 136 -6.83 -15.63 10.59
CA ASN A 136 -6.35 -16.86 11.21
C ASN A 136 -4.82 -17.05 11.19
N ASN A 137 -4.06 -16.13 10.59
CA ASN A 137 -2.61 -16.16 10.58
C ASN A 137 -2.04 -15.32 11.73
N LYS A 138 -0.81 -15.67 12.09
CA LYS A 138 0.02 -14.94 13.02
C LYS A 138 0.89 -13.96 12.23
N ILE A 139 0.82 -12.68 12.56
CA ILE A 139 1.59 -11.63 11.91
C ILE A 139 2.38 -10.81 12.93
N GLU A 140 3.51 -10.27 12.51
CA GLU A 140 4.32 -9.34 13.32
C GLU A 140 3.74 -7.93 13.19
N VAL A 141 3.57 -7.24 14.32
CA VAL A 141 2.98 -5.90 14.41
C VAL A 141 3.90 -5.00 15.24
N LEU A 142 4.26 -3.84 14.69
CA LEU A 142 4.88 -2.76 15.47
C LEU A 142 3.80 -2.03 16.24
N VAL A 143 3.89 -2.04 17.56
CA VAL A 143 2.94 -1.35 18.45
C VAL A 143 3.28 0.12 18.49
N GLU A 144 2.37 0.99 18.06
CA GLU A 144 2.60 2.43 17.99
C GLU A 144 2.04 3.16 19.22
N ASN A 145 0.79 2.86 19.60
CA ASN A 145 0.14 3.55 20.71
C ASN A 145 -0.97 2.72 21.37
N LYS A 146 -1.53 3.27 22.44
CA LYS A 146 -2.74 2.78 23.08
C LYS A 146 -3.95 3.56 22.56
N ILE A 147 -5.06 2.88 22.32
CA ILE A 147 -6.32 3.53 21.96
C ILE A 147 -6.94 4.13 23.22
N ASN A 148 -7.25 5.43 23.16
CA ASN A 148 -7.82 6.15 24.28
C ASN A 148 -9.15 5.51 24.74
N ASN A 149 -9.34 5.45 26.06
CA ASN A 149 -10.54 4.90 26.72
C ASN A 149 -10.83 3.42 26.42
N GLN A 150 -9.85 2.69 25.87
CA GLN A 150 -9.96 1.26 25.60
C GLN A 150 -8.72 0.52 26.12
N ASN A 151 -8.90 -0.76 26.46
CA ASN A 151 -7.76 -1.61 26.80
C ASN A 151 -7.14 -2.26 25.57
N LYS A 152 -7.07 -1.48 24.47
CA LYS A 152 -6.57 -1.92 23.16
C LYS A 152 -5.36 -1.12 22.73
N LEU A 153 -4.50 -1.81 22.00
CA LEU A 153 -3.32 -1.26 21.35
C LEU A 153 -3.58 -1.10 19.85
N PHE A 154 -2.93 -0.11 19.29
CA PHE A 154 -2.87 0.13 17.86
C PHE A 154 -1.44 -0.08 17.39
N GLY A 155 -1.29 -0.71 16.24
CA GLY A 155 0.00 -0.88 15.58
C GLY A 155 -0.15 -1.08 14.09
N ARG A 156 0.96 -1.37 13.42
CA ARG A 156 0.99 -1.62 11.97
C ARG A 156 1.78 -2.89 11.65
N ASN A 157 1.30 -3.61 10.63
CA ASN A 157 2.02 -4.74 10.09
C ASN A 157 3.07 -4.31 9.03
N LYS A 158 3.75 -5.27 8.43
CA LYS A 158 4.78 -5.04 7.38
C LYS A 158 4.26 -4.35 6.11
N TYR A 159 2.95 -4.21 5.92
CA TYR A 159 2.31 -3.51 4.80
C TYR A 159 1.66 -2.19 5.21
N LEU A 160 1.99 -1.68 6.39
CA LEU A 160 1.38 -0.49 7.00
C LEU A 160 -0.12 -0.62 7.28
N THR A 161 -0.70 -1.83 7.19
CA THR A 161 -2.09 -2.05 7.56
C THR A 161 -2.26 -1.87 9.06
N SER A 162 -3.29 -1.13 9.47
CA SER A 162 -3.66 -0.92 10.86
C SER A 162 -4.04 -2.23 11.54
N VAL A 163 -3.56 -2.44 12.77
CA VAL A 163 -3.89 -3.61 13.58
C VAL A 163 -4.34 -3.15 14.96
N ILE A 164 -5.53 -3.59 15.38
CA ILE A 164 -6.08 -3.32 16.72
C ILE A 164 -6.19 -4.64 17.48
N PHE A 165 -5.66 -4.66 18.70
CA PHE A 165 -5.61 -5.87 19.51
C PHE A 165 -5.54 -5.56 21.01
N ASP A 166 -5.93 -6.53 21.84
CA ASP A 166 -5.83 -6.39 23.29
C ASP A 166 -4.38 -6.56 23.76
N GLY A 167 -3.90 -5.69 24.63
CA GLY A 167 -2.52 -5.76 25.10
C GLY A 167 -2.16 -4.74 26.16
N ASN A 168 -0.92 -4.86 26.69
CA ASN A 168 -0.39 -3.96 27.70
C ASN A 168 0.45 -2.85 27.07
N SER A 169 0.32 -1.63 27.58
CA SER A 169 1.07 -0.44 27.12
C SER A 169 2.60 -0.61 27.17
N SER A 170 3.12 -1.55 27.97
CA SER A 170 4.55 -1.91 27.96
C SER A 170 5.05 -2.49 26.65
N SER A 171 4.15 -2.82 25.73
CA SER A 171 4.46 -3.29 24.38
C SER A 171 4.65 -2.16 23.36
N ILE A 172 4.33 -0.92 23.69
CA ILE A 172 4.51 0.23 22.80
C ILE A 172 5.99 0.36 22.40
N GLY A 173 6.24 0.58 21.11
CA GLY A 173 7.57 0.62 20.50
C GLY A 173 8.20 -0.75 20.21
N LYS A 174 7.49 -1.85 20.47
CA LYS A 174 7.99 -3.22 20.27
C LYS A 174 7.26 -3.91 19.11
N LEU A 175 7.94 -4.88 18.52
CA LEU A 175 7.32 -5.84 17.61
C LEU A 175 6.70 -6.98 18.43
N VAL A 176 5.43 -7.26 18.17
CA VAL A 176 4.68 -8.35 18.81
C VAL A 176 4.01 -9.24 17.79
N ASP A 177 3.85 -10.50 18.14
CA ASP A 177 3.13 -11.46 17.33
C ASP A 177 1.63 -11.39 17.66
N VAL A 178 0.80 -11.06 16.68
CA VAL A 178 -0.65 -10.97 16.81
C VAL A 178 -1.31 -12.00 15.91
N LYS A 179 -2.20 -12.82 16.47
CA LYS A 179 -3.09 -13.69 15.69
C LYS A 179 -4.28 -12.85 15.24
N ILE A 180 -4.50 -12.79 13.94
CA ILE A 180 -5.62 -12.04 13.37
C ILE A 180 -6.88 -12.90 13.41
N ASN A 181 -7.94 -12.39 14.00
CA ASN A 181 -9.21 -13.08 14.14
C ASN A 181 -10.25 -12.58 13.12
N ASN A 182 -10.15 -11.32 12.71
CA ASN A 182 -11.08 -10.67 11.79
C ASN A 182 -10.41 -9.50 11.08
N SER A 183 -11.00 -9.06 9.96
CA SER A 183 -10.54 -7.89 9.22
C SER A 183 -11.69 -7.09 8.61
N ASN A 184 -11.43 -5.83 8.36
CA ASN A 184 -12.23 -5.00 7.46
C ASN A 184 -11.32 -4.36 6.40
N GLN A 185 -11.84 -3.42 5.62
CA GLN A 185 -11.08 -2.76 4.57
C GLN A 185 -9.78 -2.10 5.10
N ASN A 186 -9.81 -1.48 6.27
CA ASN A 186 -8.73 -0.62 6.76
C ASN A 186 -7.97 -1.19 7.95
N THR A 187 -8.50 -2.23 8.60
CA THR A 187 -8.02 -2.66 9.92
C THR A 187 -8.12 -4.16 10.09
N LEU A 188 -7.07 -4.73 10.66
CA LEU A 188 -7.01 -6.10 11.16
C LEU A 188 -7.29 -6.09 12.67
N PHE A 189 -8.03 -7.08 13.14
CA PHE A 189 -8.34 -7.26 14.56
C PHE A 189 -7.79 -8.60 15.03
N GLY A 190 -7.16 -8.61 16.20
CA GLY A 190 -6.53 -9.82 16.70
C GLY A 190 -6.23 -9.80 18.19
N GLU A 191 -5.44 -10.76 18.61
CA GLU A 191 -4.98 -10.93 19.99
C GLU A 191 -3.49 -11.26 20.05
N VAL A 192 -2.80 -10.75 21.06
CA VAL A 192 -1.39 -11.08 21.28
C VAL A 192 -1.25 -12.54 21.66
N GLN A 193 -0.45 -13.28 20.92
CA GLN A 193 -0.07 -14.62 21.29
C GLN A 193 0.90 -14.57 22.48
N LYS A 194 0.46 -15.06 23.65
CA LYS A 194 1.37 -15.25 24.79
C LYS A 194 2.46 -16.22 24.37
N LYS A 195 3.72 -15.79 24.37
CA LYS A 195 4.84 -16.72 24.18
C LYS A 195 4.80 -17.77 25.27
N SER A 196 4.78 -19.05 24.90
CA SER A 196 5.06 -20.12 25.86
C SER A 196 6.46 -19.87 26.45
N LYS A 197 6.65 -20.08 27.76
CA LYS A 197 7.92 -19.85 28.47
C LYS A 197 9.13 -20.54 27.80
N ALA A 198 8.93 -21.65 27.08
CA ALA A 198 9.96 -22.40 26.36
C ALA A 198 10.54 -21.64 25.13
N ALA A 199 9.72 -20.88 24.39
CA ALA A 199 10.18 -20.12 23.23
C ALA A 199 10.93 -18.81 23.59
N TRP A 200 10.88 -18.41 24.86
CA TRP A 200 11.53 -17.18 25.34
C TRP A 200 13.05 -17.35 25.46
N ILE A 201 13.53 -18.55 25.78
CA ILE A 201 14.95 -18.84 26.04
C ILE A 201 15.77 -18.91 24.73
N GLU A 202 15.17 -19.41 23.64
CA GLU A 202 15.89 -19.57 22.36
C GLU A 202 16.10 -18.28 21.56
N LYS A 203 15.28 -17.25 21.79
CA LYS A 203 15.27 -16.02 20.98
C LYS A 203 16.08 -14.84 21.53
N HIS A 204 16.62 -14.94 22.74
CA HIS A 204 17.33 -13.82 23.37
C HIS A 204 18.81 -13.68 23.00
N SER A 205 19.36 -14.61 22.21
CA SER A 205 20.75 -14.50 21.75
C SER A 205 20.96 -13.64 20.49
N THR A 206 19.89 -13.26 19.78
CA THR A 206 20.00 -12.46 18.56
C THR A 206 18.83 -11.49 18.38
N GLN A 207 18.77 -10.44 19.20
CA GLN A 207 17.82 -9.36 19.00
C GLN A 207 18.26 -8.47 17.85
N LYS A 208 17.89 -8.83 16.61
CA LYS A 208 18.06 -7.96 15.44
C LYS A 208 16.88 -7.00 15.39
N PHE A 209 17.11 -5.73 15.71
CA PHE A 209 16.16 -4.66 15.45
C PHE A 209 15.86 -4.58 13.95
N LYS A 210 14.63 -4.90 13.56
CA LYS A 210 14.13 -4.58 12.22
C LYS A 210 13.67 -3.13 12.24
N ILE A 211 14.37 -2.28 11.51
CA ILE A 211 13.95 -0.89 11.29
C ILE A 211 12.94 -0.89 10.15
N TRP A 212 11.73 -0.43 10.43
CA TRP A 212 10.67 -0.26 9.45
C TRP A 212 10.87 1.09 8.75
N THR A 213 11.52 1.04 7.59
CA THR A 213 11.75 2.26 6.80
C THR A 213 10.84 2.24 5.59
N LYS A 214 10.00 3.28 5.47
CA LYS A 214 9.19 3.54 4.27
C LYS A 214 10.05 4.30 3.27
N ILE A 215 10.24 3.75 2.08
CA ILE A 215 10.86 4.47 0.98
C ILE A 215 9.73 5.03 0.11
N LEU A 216 9.59 6.35 0.11
CA LEU A 216 8.75 7.11 -0.81
C LEU A 216 9.60 7.44 -2.04
N ILE A 217 9.17 6.96 -3.19
CA ILE A 217 9.80 7.29 -4.48
C ILE A 217 8.90 8.30 -5.17
N PHE A 218 9.43 9.48 -5.42
CA PHE A 218 8.75 10.56 -6.14
C PHE A 218 9.11 10.58 -7.62
#